data_b6fd3b991cca0a67246050fe16c95fc7
#
_entry.id   b6fd3b991cca0a67246050fe16c95fc7
#
_cell.length_a   1.000
_cell.length_b   1.000
_cell.length_c   1.000
_cell.angle_alpha   90.00
_cell.angle_beta   90.00
_cell.angle_gamma   90.00
#
_symmetry.space_group_name_H-M   'P 1'
#
loop_
_entity.id
_entity.type
_entity.pdbx_description
1 polymer ?
#
loop_
_entity_poly.entity_id
_entity_poly.type
_entity_poly.pdbx_seq_one_letter_code
_entity_poly.pdbx_strand_id
1 'polypeptide(L)'
;LFGRGTMDRKAGLALFLASMEQWIRDRDLAVNILFWAVPDEEANSAGMIGSLRAFSDLCRSEHLKCVAALTGEPCFWTSETEMTEAVRPYYLGTTGKLMPFFYALGKPAHVGNYFEGLNAALMLSEIVTEAETDIKLFEGEGLDLLAPPTCLYMQVRRESYSVTLPEAAVAYFNVLTARKDVEDIMRWACLTAASGAAKTRRRIEEARLFALTKGADYPDCPQVNILQYKLLRKMAAAKCKERFEEELAGFWKSVPSDIDAREAAIKECEWLISKANPPRPAIIVGL
;
A
#
# COMPACT_ATOMS: atom_id res chain seq x y z
N LEU A 1 -21.19 -25.93 12.28
CA LEU A 1 -20.89 -25.00 11.18
C LEU A 1 -19.50 -24.44 11.37
N PHE A 2 -18.59 -24.83 10.48
CA PHE A 2 -17.21 -24.44 10.57
C PHE A 2 -16.86 -23.65 9.29
N GLY A 3 -16.56 -22.39 9.45
CA GLY A 3 -16.12 -21.52 8.38
C GLY A 3 -15.36 -20.34 8.94
N ARG A 4 -14.56 -19.64 8.10
CA ARG A 4 -13.76 -18.49 8.50
C ARG A 4 -14.57 -17.50 9.34
N GLY A 5 -15.76 -17.11 8.90
CA GLY A 5 -16.61 -16.15 9.60
C GLY A 5 -17.07 -16.56 11.01
N THR A 6 -16.91 -17.83 11.40
CA THR A 6 -17.19 -18.25 12.79
C THR A 6 -16.08 -17.75 13.73
N MET A 7 -14.85 -17.84 13.30
CA MET A 7 -13.68 -17.39 14.04
C MET A 7 -13.45 -15.88 13.79
N ASP A 8 -13.52 -15.46 12.56
CA ASP A 8 -13.24 -14.10 12.10
C ASP A 8 -14.52 -13.49 11.51
N ARG A 9 -15.45 -12.84 12.37
CA ARG A 9 -15.20 -12.83 13.83
C ARG A 9 -16.48 -12.90 14.64
N LYS A 10 -17.40 -13.81 14.28
CA LYS A 10 -18.63 -13.99 15.05
C LYS A 10 -18.36 -14.48 16.48
N ALA A 11 -17.27 -15.21 16.69
CA ALA A 11 -16.85 -15.63 18.04
C ALA A 11 -16.56 -14.43 18.95
N GLY A 12 -15.84 -13.41 18.46
CA GLY A 12 -15.56 -12.18 19.19
C GLY A 12 -16.86 -11.41 19.53
N LEU A 13 -17.78 -11.32 18.58
CA LEU A 13 -19.09 -10.68 18.82
C LEU A 13 -19.88 -11.43 19.89
N ALA A 14 -19.92 -12.77 19.85
CA ALA A 14 -20.63 -13.60 20.85
C ALA A 14 -20.01 -13.43 22.22
N LEU A 15 -18.67 -13.38 22.33
CA LEU A 15 -17.95 -13.14 23.57
C LEU A 15 -18.32 -11.78 24.17
N PHE A 16 -18.34 -10.72 23.38
CA PHE A 16 -18.73 -9.38 23.87
C PHE A 16 -20.19 -9.33 24.33
N LEU A 17 -21.11 -9.96 23.60
CA LEU A 17 -22.52 -10.03 24.03
C LEU A 17 -22.67 -10.77 25.38
N ALA A 18 -22.00 -11.90 25.54
CA ALA A 18 -22.00 -12.64 26.81
C ALA A 18 -21.37 -11.83 27.95
N SER A 19 -20.28 -11.10 27.67
CA SER A 19 -19.63 -10.22 28.66
C SER A 19 -20.55 -9.06 29.04
N MET A 20 -21.24 -8.45 28.07
CA MET A 20 -22.21 -7.37 28.36
C MET A 20 -23.35 -7.86 29.26
N GLU A 21 -23.86 -9.06 29.03
CA GLU A 21 -24.89 -9.64 29.90
C GLU A 21 -24.42 -9.75 31.34
N GLN A 22 -23.13 -10.09 31.55
CA GLN A 22 -22.53 -10.11 32.87
C GLN A 22 -22.35 -8.69 33.45
N TRP A 23 -21.83 -7.74 32.66
CA TRP A 23 -21.55 -6.37 33.11
C TRP A 23 -22.82 -5.58 33.45
N ILE A 24 -23.93 -5.80 32.74
CA ILE A 24 -25.24 -5.18 33.07
C ILE A 24 -25.71 -5.56 34.47
N ARG A 25 -25.29 -6.72 34.99
CA ARG A 25 -25.64 -7.17 36.34
C ARG A 25 -24.73 -6.55 37.41
N ASP A 26 -23.60 -6.02 37.03
CA ASP A 26 -22.65 -5.35 37.90
C ASP A 26 -23.09 -3.91 38.17
N ARG A 27 -23.56 -3.63 39.39
CA ARG A 27 -24.05 -2.33 39.80
C ARG A 27 -22.95 -1.30 40.07
N ASP A 28 -21.71 -1.75 40.20
CA ASP A 28 -20.53 -0.90 40.46
C ASP A 28 -19.81 -0.44 39.17
N LEU A 29 -20.36 -0.79 38.01
CA LEU A 29 -19.80 -0.38 36.75
C LEU A 29 -19.92 1.16 36.54
N ALA A 30 -18.79 1.85 36.60
CA ALA A 30 -18.71 3.31 36.53
C ALA A 30 -18.58 3.86 35.10
N VAL A 31 -18.88 3.06 34.06
CA VAL A 31 -18.76 3.42 32.64
C VAL A 31 -19.99 3.00 31.86
N ASN A 32 -20.29 3.72 30.80
CA ASN A 32 -21.24 3.27 29.79
C ASN A 32 -20.57 2.29 28.83
N ILE A 33 -21.28 1.26 28.40
CA ILE A 33 -20.81 0.29 27.41
C ILE A 33 -21.62 0.45 26.16
N LEU A 34 -20.96 0.68 25.03
CA LEU A 34 -21.54 0.69 23.71
C LEU A 34 -21.06 -0.56 22.94
N PHE A 35 -21.97 -1.42 22.55
CA PHE A 35 -21.69 -2.51 21.61
C PHE A 35 -21.95 -2.02 20.18
N TRP A 36 -20.90 -2.02 19.39
CA TRP A 36 -20.92 -1.49 18.03
C TRP A 36 -20.48 -2.56 17.03
N ALA A 37 -21.44 -3.28 16.47
CA ALA A 37 -21.20 -4.28 15.43
C ALA A 37 -21.34 -3.65 14.05
N VAL A 38 -20.31 -3.79 13.23
CA VAL A 38 -20.26 -3.25 11.87
C VAL A 38 -19.95 -4.36 10.87
N PRO A 39 -20.49 -4.28 9.64
CA PRO A 39 -20.15 -5.20 8.56
C PRO A 39 -18.89 -4.76 7.81
N ASP A 40 -18.45 -5.62 6.89
CA ASP A 40 -17.51 -5.29 5.81
C ASP A 40 -16.13 -4.79 6.28
N GLU A 41 -15.58 -5.36 7.37
CA GLU A 41 -14.22 -5.06 7.81
C GLU A 41 -13.23 -5.39 6.68
N GLU A 42 -13.34 -6.56 6.07
CA GLU A 42 -12.50 -7.05 4.98
C GLU A 42 -12.63 -6.24 3.67
N ALA A 43 -13.68 -5.43 3.54
CA ALA A 43 -13.92 -4.52 2.43
C ALA A 43 -13.57 -3.07 2.80
N ASN A 44 -12.31 -2.83 3.19
CA ASN A 44 -11.79 -1.52 3.61
C ASN A 44 -12.53 -0.92 4.81
N SER A 45 -13.03 -1.75 5.73
CA SER A 45 -13.77 -1.32 6.93
C SER A 45 -14.97 -0.43 6.62
N ALA A 46 -15.69 -0.73 5.52
CA ALA A 46 -16.76 0.13 5.00
C ALA A 46 -17.85 0.41 6.04
N GLY A 47 -18.24 -0.59 6.83
CA GLY A 47 -19.21 -0.44 7.90
C GLY A 47 -18.74 0.49 9.01
N MET A 48 -17.47 0.38 9.43
CA MET A 48 -16.87 1.27 10.44
C MET A 48 -16.85 2.70 9.92
N ILE A 49 -16.28 2.94 8.74
CA ILE A 49 -16.16 4.28 8.14
C ILE A 49 -17.54 4.91 7.96
N GLY A 50 -18.53 4.15 7.44
CA GLY A 50 -19.88 4.64 7.21
C GLY A 50 -20.63 5.01 8.50
N SER A 51 -20.32 4.37 9.63
CA SER A 51 -20.99 4.59 10.92
C SER A 51 -20.28 5.59 11.84
N LEU A 52 -19.03 6.01 11.55
CA LEU A 52 -18.26 6.94 12.39
C LEU A 52 -18.99 8.24 12.69
N ARG A 53 -19.74 8.78 11.72
CA ARG A 53 -20.48 10.02 11.92
C ARG A 53 -21.60 9.83 12.97
N ALA A 54 -22.37 8.75 12.86
CA ALA A 54 -23.44 8.43 13.81
C ALA A 54 -22.86 8.23 15.22
N PHE A 55 -21.73 7.55 15.35
CA PHE A 55 -21.03 7.40 16.64
C PHE A 55 -20.57 8.75 17.21
N SER A 56 -20.00 9.61 16.38
CA SER A 56 -19.56 10.96 16.80
C SER A 56 -20.74 11.82 17.23
N ASP A 57 -21.87 11.73 16.54
CA ASP A 57 -23.09 12.46 16.87
C ASP A 57 -23.69 11.97 18.20
N LEU A 58 -23.71 10.65 18.42
CA LEU A 58 -24.14 10.04 19.69
C LEU A 58 -23.23 10.52 20.84
N CYS A 59 -21.92 10.47 20.68
CA CYS A 59 -21.01 10.93 21.72
C CYS A 59 -21.22 12.39 22.08
N ARG A 60 -21.53 13.25 21.11
CA ARG A 60 -21.83 14.66 21.33
C ARG A 60 -23.17 14.89 22.02
N SER A 61 -24.25 14.23 21.55
CA SER A 61 -25.60 14.40 22.11
C SER A 61 -25.69 13.93 23.55
N GLU A 62 -25.03 12.81 23.87
CA GLU A 62 -25.06 12.19 25.18
C GLU A 62 -23.87 12.62 26.08
N HIS A 63 -23.06 13.57 25.63
CA HIS A 63 -21.87 14.03 26.34
C HIS A 63 -20.90 12.91 26.76
N LEU A 64 -20.75 11.89 25.90
CA LEU A 64 -19.93 10.73 26.17
C LEU A 64 -18.47 11.02 25.79
N LYS A 65 -17.54 10.50 26.63
CA LYS A 65 -16.12 10.46 26.34
C LYS A 65 -15.70 9.00 26.16
N CYS A 66 -15.25 8.64 24.97
CA CYS A 66 -14.64 7.34 24.73
C CYS A 66 -13.33 7.23 25.54
N VAL A 67 -13.26 6.26 26.46
CA VAL A 67 -12.09 6.03 27.31
C VAL A 67 -11.32 4.78 26.89
N ALA A 68 -11.99 3.83 26.24
CA ALA A 68 -11.36 2.64 25.68
C ALA A 68 -12.20 2.10 24.52
N ALA A 69 -11.57 1.41 23.60
CA ALA A 69 -12.20 0.61 22.56
C ALA A 69 -11.64 -0.82 22.68
N LEU A 70 -12.54 -1.81 22.67
CA LEU A 70 -12.19 -3.23 22.70
C LEU A 70 -12.59 -3.86 21.38
N THR A 71 -11.70 -4.63 20.78
CA THR A 71 -11.98 -5.42 19.57
C THR A 71 -11.71 -6.90 19.82
N GLY A 72 -12.56 -7.76 19.30
CA GLY A 72 -12.50 -9.21 19.54
C GLY A 72 -11.97 -9.95 18.32
N GLU A 73 -10.72 -9.66 17.91
CA GLU A 73 -10.07 -10.34 16.81
C GLU A 73 -9.60 -11.75 17.21
N PRO A 74 -9.52 -12.70 16.26
CA PRO A 74 -8.89 -13.97 16.50
C PRO A 74 -7.41 -13.77 16.82
N CYS A 75 -6.92 -14.52 17.81
CA CYS A 75 -5.50 -14.55 18.15
C CYS A 75 -4.84 -15.70 17.42
N PHE A 76 -3.84 -15.42 16.61
CA PHE A 76 -3.05 -16.42 15.91
C PHE A 76 -1.76 -16.68 16.68
N TRP A 77 -1.55 -17.93 17.08
CA TRP A 77 -0.30 -18.35 17.71
C TRP A 77 0.80 -18.48 16.66
N THR A 78 1.99 -18.00 16.98
CA THR A 78 3.13 -18.01 16.06
C THR A 78 4.00 -19.25 16.20
N SER A 79 3.86 -20.01 17.30
CA SER A 79 4.58 -21.27 17.51
C SER A 79 3.75 -22.31 18.28
N GLU A 80 4.01 -23.60 18.02
CA GLU A 80 3.38 -24.72 18.75
C GLU A 80 3.75 -24.71 20.26
N THR A 81 4.89 -24.14 20.62
CA THR A 81 5.37 -24.03 21.99
C THR A 81 4.51 -23.09 22.84
N GLU A 82 3.93 -22.09 22.23
CA GLU A 82 3.05 -21.12 22.90
C GLU A 82 1.66 -21.70 23.19
N MET A 83 1.24 -22.72 22.45
CA MET A 83 -0.06 -23.39 22.63
C MET A 83 -0.10 -24.29 23.85
N THR A 84 1.03 -24.67 24.42
CA THR A 84 1.12 -25.64 25.56
C THR A 84 0.92 -24.99 26.90
N GLU A 85 1.06 -23.68 27.03
CA GLU A 85 0.80 -22.93 28.26
C GLU A 85 -0.54 -22.19 28.12
N ALA A 86 -1.24 -22.06 29.26
CA ALA A 86 -2.53 -21.36 29.31
C ALA A 86 -2.38 -19.83 29.21
N VAL A 87 -1.48 -19.38 28.36
CA VAL A 87 -1.24 -17.95 28.08
C VAL A 87 -2.30 -17.46 27.11
N ARG A 88 -3.01 -16.41 27.49
CA ARG A 88 -4.00 -15.74 26.65
C ARG A 88 -3.51 -14.31 26.38
N PRO A 89 -2.89 -14.07 25.22
CA PRO A 89 -2.41 -12.73 24.88
C PRO A 89 -3.58 -11.77 24.69
N TYR A 90 -3.36 -10.53 25.06
CA TYR A 90 -4.20 -9.41 24.69
C TYR A 90 -3.32 -8.26 24.24
N TYR A 91 -3.80 -7.51 23.25
CA TYR A 91 -3.04 -6.41 22.65
C TYR A 91 -3.48 -5.09 23.23
N LEU A 92 -2.54 -4.21 23.55
CA LEU A 92 -2.80 -2.87 24.09
C LEU A 92 -2.81 -1.77 23.03
N GLY A 93 -2.83 -2.15 21.78
CA GLY A 93 -2.82 -1.22 20.67
C GLY A 93 -2.91 -1.95 19.32
N THR A 94 -2.66 -1.21 18.25
CA THR A 94 -2.63 -1.74 16.90
C THR A 94 -1.40 -1.22 16.16
N THR A 95 -0.94 -1.98 15.20
CA THR A 95 0.12 -1.54 14.28
C THR A 95 -0.44 -0.59 13.23
N GLY A 96 0.41 0.31 12.76
CA GLY A 96 0.15 1.07 11.54
C GLY A 96 0.31 0.18 10.31
N LYS A 97 -0.41 0.51 9.25
CA LYS A 97 -0.30 -0.14 7.94
C LYS A 97 -0.21 0.91 6.86
N LEU A 98 0.91 0.92 6.14
CA LEU A 98 1.13 1.81 5.01
C LEU A 98 1.33 0.99 3.74
N MET A 99 0.84 1.51 2.61
CA MET A 99 0.87 0.79 1.35
C MET A 99 1.59 1.61 0.26
N PRO A 100 2.94 1.72 0.35
CA PRO A 100 3.70 2.40 -0.68
C PRO A 100 3.57 1.70 -2.02
N PHE A 101 3.48 2.49 -3.10
CA PHE A 101 3.48 1.97 -4.46
C PHE A 101 4.62 2.58 -5.27
N PHE A 102 5.07 1.79 -6.25
CA PHE A 102 6.08 2.17 -7.23
C PHE A 102 5.48 2.03 -8.62
N TYR A 103 5.40 3.14 -9.35
CA TYR A 103 4.95 3.15 -10.73
C TYR A 103 6.14 3.46 -11.64
N ALA A 104 6.64 2.44 -12.33
CA ALA A 104 7.76 2.57 -13.25
C ALA A 104 7.28 3.00 -14.63
N LEU A 105 7.79 4.12 -15.11
CA LEU A 105 7.63 4.62 -16.48
C LEU A 105 8.90 4.31 -17.27
N GLY A 106 8.81 3.39 -18.20
CA GLY A 106 9.88 3.05 -19.13
C GLY A 106 10.01 4.04 -20.29
N LYS A 107 10.97 3.78 -21.13
CA LYS A 107 11.12 4.39 -22.45
C LYS A 107 10.83 3.31 -23.49
N PRO A 108 9.75 3.43 -24.30
CA PRO A 108 9.43 2.42 -25.29
C PRO A 108 10.48 2.34 -26.38
N ALA A 109 10.77 1.14 -26.84
CA ALA A 109 11.56 0.84 -28.03
C ALA A 109 11.11 -0.52 -28.59
N HIS A 110 11.32 -0.77 -29.85
CA HIS A 110 11.14 -2.11 -30.42
C HIS A 110 12.15 -3.08 -29.76
N VAL A 111 11.74 -4.34 -29.50
CA VAL A 111 12.62 -5.32 -28.83
C VAL A 111 13.93 -5.55 -29.60
N GLY A 112 13.94 -5.41 -30.94
CA GLY A 112 15.14 -5.45 -31.75
C GLY A 112 16.10 -4.28 -31.55
N ASN A 113 15.62 -3.18 -30.99
CA ASN A 113 16.37 -1.97 -30.66
C ASN A 113 16.41 -1.76 -29.13
N TYR A 114 16.66 -2.81 -28.38
CA TYR A 114 16.50 -2.85 -26.93
C TYR A 114 17.20 -1.68 -26.22
N PHE A 115 18.41 -1.32 -26.64
CA PHE A 115 19.21 -0.28 -25.99
C PHE A 115 18.76 1.16 -26.26
N GLU A 116 17.82 1.37 -27.19
CA GLU A 116 17.20 2.68 -27.42
C GLU A 116 16.11 3.01 -26.40
N GLY A 117 15.62 1.98 -25.68
CA GLY A 117 14.57 2.08 -24.68
C GLY A 117 15.03 1.77 -23.26
N LEU A 118 14.03 1.65 -22.36
CA LEU A 118 14.22 1.16 -21.02
C LEU A 118 12.95 0.46 -20.53
N ASN A 119 13.08 -0.81 -20.18
CA ASN A 119 11.96 -1.68 -19.83
C ASN A 119 11.42 -1.37 -18.43
N ALA A 120 10.17 -0.94 -18.33
CA ALA A 120 9.51 -0.65 -17.06
C ALA A 120 9.41 -1.89 -16.14
N ALA A 121 9.19 -3.09 -16.72
CA ALA A 121 9.12 -4.32 -15.96
C ALA A 121 10.47 -4.69 -15.32
N LEU A 122 11.58 -4.44 -16.02
CA LEU A 122 12.92 -4.65 -15.45
C LEU A 122 13.16 -3.68 -14.30
N MET A 123 12.86 -2.39 -14.47
CA MET A 123 12.98 -1.41 -13.38
C MET A 123 12.18 -1.83 -12.15
N LEU A 124 10.94 -2.24 -12.36
CA LEU A 124 10.06 -2.63 -11.26
C LEU A 124 10.56 -3.89 -10.56
N SER A 125 11.05 -4.89 -11.29
CA SER A 125 11.57 -6.12 -10.69
C SER A 125 12.80 -5.88 -9.81
N GLU A 126 13.70 -4.97 -10.19
CA GLU A 126 14.83 -4.60 -9.35
C GLU A 126 14.39 -3.86 -8.08
N ILE A 127 13.34 -3.02 -8.16
CA ILE A 127 12.74 -2.37 -7.00
C ILE A 127 12.10 -3.39 -6.06
N VAL A 128 11.31 -4.33 -6.60
CA VAL A 128 10.63 -5.37 -5.80
C VAL A 128 11.67 -6.25 -5.11
N THR A 129 12.72 -6.66 -5.80
CA THR A 129 13.82 -7.45 -5.21
C THR A 129 14.53 -6.69 -4.07
N GLU A 130 14.63 -5.37 -4.16
CA GLU A 130 15.25 -4.53 -3.12
C GLU A 130 14.34 -4.32 -1.92
N ALA A 131 13.02 -4.21 -2.17
CA ALA A 131 12.02 -3.88 -1.17
C ALA A 131 11.55 -5.08 -0.36
N GLU A 132 11.40 -6.25 -1.02
CA GLU A 132 10.87 -7.45 -0.40
C GLU A 132 11.75 -7.90 0.76
N THR A 133 11.15 -8.07 1.92
CA THR A 133 11.84 -8.47 3.16
C THR A 133 12.98 -7.54 3.62
N ASP A 134 12.97 -6.24 3.25
CA ASP A 134 14.03 -5.31 3.65
C ASP A 134 14.12 -5.17 5.18
N ILE A 135 15.22 -5.66 5.74
CA ILE A 135 15.48 -5.65 7.19
C ILE A 135 15.50 -4.26 7.82
N LYS A 136 15.69 -3.20 7.03
CA LYS A 136 15.67 -1.80 7.53
C LYS A 136 14.29 -1.37 8.02
N LEU A 137 13.23 -2.07 7.60
CA LEU A 137 11.86 -1.79 8.01
C LEU A 137 11.37 -2.69 9.15
N PHE A 138 12.16 -3.65 9.63
CA PHE A 138 11.77 -4.41 10.80
C PHE A 138 11.63 -3.50 12.02
N GLU A 139 10.56 -3.68 12.77
CA GLU A 139 10.30 -3.03 14.05
C GLU A 139 9.78 -4.05 15.05
N GLY A 140 10.11 -3.85 16.33
CA GLY A 140 9.75 -4.78 17.40
C GLY A 140 10.83 -5.82 17.67
N GLU A 141 10.58 -6.66 18.68
CA GLU A 141 11.46 -7.74 19.13
C GLU A 141 10.63 -8.94 19.58
N GLY A 142 11.16 -10.15 19.42
CA GLY A 142 10.48 -11.37 19.86
C GLY A 142 9.10 -11.53 19.23
N LEU A 143 8.07 -11.66 20.05
CA LEU A 143 6.67 -11.83 19.63
C LEU A 143 6.05 -10.54 19.06
N ASP A 144 6.64 -9.39 19.38
CA ASP A 144 6.19 -8.09 18.87
C ASP A 144 6.89 -7.68 17.55
N LEU A 145 7.71 -8.58 16.98
CA LEU A 145 8.38 -8.30 15.72
C LEU A 145 7.37 -8.24 14.59
N LEU A 146 7.30 -7.11 13.93
CA LEU A 146 6.40 -6.90 12.78
C LEU A 146 6.89 -7.66 11.56
N ALA A 147 5.93 -8.10 10.74
CA ALA A 147 6.25 -8.72 9.45
C ALA A 147 7.00 -7.75 8.54
N PRO A 148 7.91 -8.25 7.69
CA PRO A 148 8.67 -7.41 6.76
C PRO A 148 7.78 -6.81 5.68
N PRO A 149 8.31 -5.80 4.94
CA PRO A 149 7.63 -5.31 3.76
C PRO A 149 7.39 -6.43 2.76
N THR A 150 6.17 -6.50 2.24
CA THR A 150 5.74 -7.58 1.35
C THR A 150 5.04 -7.02 0.13
N CYS A 151 5.48 -7.42 -1.05
CA CYS A 151 4.82 -7.09 -2.31
C CYS A 151 3.48 -7.82 -2.43
N LEU A 152 2.38 -7.08 -2.42
CA LEU A 152 1.04 -7.66 -2.57
C LEU A 152 0.54 -7.64 -4.00
N TYR A 153 1.14 -6.84 -4.86
CA TYR A 153 0.71 -6.68 -6.24
C TYR A 153 1.86 -6.22 -7.12
N MET A 154 1.99 -6.84 -8.28
CA MET A 154 2.93 -6.45 -9.32
C MET A 154 2.32 -6.70 -10.69
N GLN A 155 2.26 -5.68 -11.53
CA GLN A 155 1.68 -5.79 -12.88
C GLN A 155 2.41 -4.92 -13.89
N VAL A 156 2.60 -5.46 -15.09
CA VAL A 156 2.91 -4.66 -16.30
C VAL A 156 1.59 -4.06 -16.82
N ARG A 157 1.54 -2.75 -16.95
CA ARG A 157 0.35 -2.01 -17.42
C ARG A 157 0.28 -2.04 -18.93
N ARG A 158 -0.13 -3.19 -19.46
CA ARG A 158 -0.31 -3.44 -20.89
C ARG A 158 -1.52 -4.35 -21.10
N GLU A 159 -2.43 -3.92 -21.98
CA GLU A 159 -3.67 -4.65 -22.24
C GLU A 159 -3.52 -5.72 -23.32
N SER A 160 -2.55 -5.54 -24.25
CA SER A 160 -2.37 -6.44 -25.37
C SER A 160 -0.90 -6.71 -25.67
N TYR A 161 -0.65 -7.77 -26.43
CA TYR A 161 0.69 -8.09 -26.91
C TYR A 161 1.25 -6.97 -27.80
N SER A 162 2.53 -6.66 -27.63
CA SER A 162 3.29 -5.74 -28.48
C SER A 162 4.76 -6.16 -28.48
N VAL A 163 5.44 -5.97 -29.60
CA VAL A 163 6.88 -6.20 -29.77
C VAL A 163 7.75 -5.05 -29.25
N THR A 164 7.17 -4.16 -28.43
CA THR A 164 7.88 -3.06 -27.78
C THR A 164 8.19 -3.36 -26.32
N LEU A 165 9.22 -2.73 -25.76
CA LEU A 165 9.50 -2.79 -24.33
C LEU A 165 8.28 -2.26 -23.55
N PRO A 166 7.92 -2.87 -22.39
CA PRO A 166 6.87 -2.36 -21.53
C PRO A 166 7.09 -0.92 -21.12
N GLU A 167 6.06 -0.08 -21.33
CA GLU A 167 6.12 1.35 -21.05
C GLU A 167 5.81 1.68 -19.60
N ALA A 168 5.05 0.82 -18.93
CA ALA A 168 4.63 1.03 -17.55
C ALA A 168 4.50 -0.28 -16.79
N ALA A 169 4.86 -0.23 -15.52
CA ALA A 169 4.66 -1.32 -14.57
C ALA A 169 4.45 -0.74 -13.18
N VAL A 170 3.67 -1.41 -12.33
CA VAL A 170 3.33 -0.95 -10.99
C VAL A 170 3.40 -2.09 -9.98
N ALA A 171 3.86 -1.79 -8.77
CA ALA A 171 3.75 -2.66 -7.61
C ALA A 171 3.34 -1.86 -6.39
N TYR A 172 2.63 -2.49 -5.45
CA TYR A 172 2.43 -1.94 -4.11
C TYR A 172 2.74 -2.97 -3.03
N PHE A 173 3.14 -2.43 -1.90
CA PHE A 173 3.61 -3.19 -0.75
C PHE A 173 2.69 -3.01 0.44
N ASN A 174 2.69 -4.00 1.32
CA ASN A 174 2.23 -3.87 2.69
C ASN A 174 3.43 -3.62 3.59
N VAL A 175 3.39 -2.53 4.34
CA VAL A 175 4.41 -2.19 5.35
C VAL A 175 3.70 -1.96 6.67
N LEU A 176 4.00 -2.82 7.65
CA LEU A 176 3.53 -2.63 9.02
C LEU A 176 4.49 -1.71 9.77
N THR A 177 3.94 -0.83 10.58
CA THR A 177 4.73 0.13 11.35
C THR A 177 4.26 0.21 12.81
N ALA A 178 5.19 0.42 13.73
CA ALA A 178 4.91 0.71 15.13
C ALA A 178 5.37 2.12 15.51
N ARG A 179 6.54 2.54 15.01
CA ARG A 179 7.17 3.82 15.33
C ARG A 179 7.47 4.66 14.10
N LYS A 180 7.74 4.01 12.93
CA LYS A 180 8.00 4.71 11.68
C LYS A 180 6.73 5.39 11.18
N ASP A 181 6.88 6.63 10.77
CA ASP A 181 5.81 7.44 10.22
C ASP A 181 5.77 7.41 8.68
N VAL A 182 4.82 8.15 8.11
CA VAL A 182 4.65 8.29 6.65
C VAL A 182 5.93 8.82 5.97
N GLU A 183 6.65 9.75 6.62
CA GLU A 183 7.86 10.35 6.04
C GLU A 183 9.01 9.36 6.01
N ASP A 184 9.15 8.53 7.05
CA ASP A 184 10.15 7.45 7.11
C ASP A 184 9.93 6.44 6.00
N ILE A 185 8.69 5.99 5.80
CA ILE A 185 8.34 5.03 4.75
C ILE A 185 8.50 5.65 3.36
N MET A 186 8.12 6.92 3.17
CA MET A 186 8.36 7.60 1.88
C MET A 186 9.84 7.78 1.59
N ARG A 187 10.66 8.08 2.59
CA ARG A 187 12.11 8.17 2.44
C ARG A 187 12.71 6.82 2.04
N TRP A 188 12.32 5.76 2.74
CA TRP A 188 12.70 4.39 2.38
C TRP A 188 12.29 4.05 0.95
N ALA A 189 11.05 4.29 0.57
CA ALA A 189 10.56 3.99 -0.77
C ALA A 189 11.32 4.76 -1.87
N CYS A 190 11.64 6.04 -1.65
CA CYS A 190 12.45 6.80 -2.59
C CYS A 190 13.89 6.25 -2.73
N LEU A 191 14.51 5.83 -1.63
CA LEU A 191 15.85 5.23 -1.64
C LEU A 191 15.82 3.86 -2.34
N THR A 192 14.82 3.05 -2.08
CA THR A 192 14.59 1.76 -2.74
C THR A 192 14.40 1.93 -4.25
N ALA A 193 13.58 2.91 -4.66
CA ALA A 193 13.40 3.25 -6.08
C ALA A 193 14.73 3.68 -6.73
N ALA A 194 15.52 4.51 -6.05
CA ALA A 194 16.84 4.95 -6.55
C ALA A 194 17.82 3.78 -6.67
N SER A 195 17.85 2.87 -5.69
CA SER A 195 18.67 1.65 -5.71
C SER A 195 18.28 0.74 -6.87
N GLY A 196 16.97 0.46 -7.04
CA GLY A 196 16.45 -0.36 -8.14
C GLY A 196 16.76 0.25 -9.51
N ALA A 197 16.62 1.57 -9.65
CA ALA A 197 17.00 2.29 -10.87
C ALA A 197 18.50 2.14 -11.19
N ALA A 198 19.36 2.27 -10.18
CA ALA A 198 20.81 2.10 -10.34
C ALA A 198 21.18 0.66 -10.74
N LYS A 199 20.55 -0.35 -10.13
CA LYS A 199 20.74 -1.77 -10.49
C LYS A 199 20.30 -2.05 -11.92
N THR A 200 19.13 -1.52 -12.32
CA THR A 200 18.62 -1.62 -13.70
C THR A 200 19.62 -1.04 -14.69
N ARG A 201 20.10 0.18 -14.45
CA ARG A 201 21.09 0.83 -15.33
C ARG A 201 22.39 0.05 -15.41
N ARG A 202 22.92 -0.42 -14.30
CA ARG A 202 24.14 -1.24 -14.27
C ARG A 202 23.98 -2.50 -15.13
N ARG A 203 22.87 -3.22 -15.00
CA ARG A 203 22.57 -4.43 -15.80
C ARG A 203 22.51 -4.14 -17.30
N ILE A 204 21.87 -3.04 -17.69
CA ILE A 204 21.78 -2.64 -19.10
C ILE A 204 23.14 -2.22 -19.62
N GLU A 205 23.92 -1.49 -18.84
CA GLU A 205 25.26 -1.05 -19.21
C GLU A 205 26.23 -2.22 -19.38
N GLU A 206 26.19 -3.21 -18.49
CA GLU A 206 26.96 -4.46 -18.64
C GLU A 206 26.64 -5.17 -19.96
N ALA A 207 25.36 -5.26 -20.33
CA ALA A 207 24.94 -5.86 -21.59
C ALA A 207 25.38 -5.01 -22.81
N ARG A 208 25.30 -3.68 -22.72
CA ARG A 208 25.76 -2.75 -23.74
C ARG A 208 27.28 -2.87 -24.00
N LEU A 209 28.07 -2.89 -22.91
CA LEU A 209 29.50 -3.06 -23.00
C LEU A 209 29.89 -4.41 -23.62
N PHE A 210 29.14 -5.48 -23.30
CA PHE A 210 29.35 -6.76 -23.96
C PHE A 210 29.04 -6.68 -25.45
N ALA A 211 27.95 -6.02 -25.88
CA ALA A 211 27.61 -5.85 -27.28
C ALA A 211 28.70 -5.06 -28.04
N LEU A 212 29.30 -4.05 -27.40
CA LEU A 212 30.42 -3.29 -27.96
C LEU A 212 31.63 -4.20 -28.28
N THR A 213 31.92 -5.21 -27.45
CA THR A 213 32.95 -6.20 -27.74
C THR A 213 32.67 -7.06 -28.98
N LYS A 214 31.39 -7.06 -29.44
CA LYS A 214 30.94 -7.76 -30.64
C LYS A 214 30.80 -6.83 -31.85
N GLY A 215 31.28 -5.59 -31.73
CA GLY A 215 31.24 -4.60 -32.81
C GLY A 215 29.92 -3.84 -32.95
N ALA A 216 29.01 -3.95 -31.95
CA ALA A 216 27.77 -3.20 -31.93
C ALA A 216 27.85 -2.06 -30.91
N ASP A 217 27.69 -0.81 -31.38
CA ASP A 217 27.68 0.39 -30.54
C ASP A 217 26.26 0.90 -30.32
N TYR A 218 25.92 1.14 -29.06
CA TYR A 218 24.59 1.57 -28.63
C TYR A 218 24.69 2.78 -27.70
N PRO A 219 23.62 3.62 -27.64
CA PRO A 219 23.62 4.78 -26.75
C PRO A 219 23.69 4.38 -25.29
N ASP A 220 24.16 5.32 -24.47
CA ASP A 220 24.22 5.13 -23.01
C ASP A 220 22.82 4.93 -22.41
N CYS A 221 22.74 4.11 -21.36
CA CYS A 221 21.48 3.91 -20.65
C CYS A 221 21.01 5.23 -20.03
N PRO A 222 19.76 5.66 -20.30
CA PRO A 222 19.26 6.93 -19.80
C PRO A 222 19.19 6.97 -18.26
N GLN A 223 19.30 8.18 -17.72
CA GLN A 223 19.07 8.41 -16.29
C GLN A 223 17.58 8.21 -15.95
N VAL A 224 17.31 7.57 -14.81
CA VAL A 224 15.95 7.33 -14.32
C VAL A 224 15.61 8.41 -13.29
N ASN A 225 14.51 9.10 -13.50
CA ASN A 225 14.02 10.13 -12.58
C ASN A 225 13.20 9.48 -11.45
N ILE A 226 13.44 9.87 -10.20
CA ILE A 226 12.62 9.47 -9.07
C ILE A 226 11.70 10.63 -8.70
N LEU A 227 10.40 10.41 -8.77
CA LEU A 227 9.38 11.43 -8.53
C LEU A 227 8.44 10.97 -7.42
N GLN A 228 8.27 11.79 -6.39
CA GLN A 228 7.18 11.57 -5.45
C GLN A 228 5.82 11.89 -6.09
N TYR A 229 4.79 11.13 -5.76
CA TYR A 229 3.42 11.35 -6.21
C TYR A 229 2.95 12.80 -5.98
N LYS A 230 3.28 13.39 -4.83
CA LYS A 230 2.99 14.79 -4.53
C LYS A 230 3.59 15.77 -5.56
N LEU A 231 4.80 15.47 -6.04
CA LEU A 231 5.44 16.28 -7.09
C LEU A 231 4.77 16.09 -8.43
N LEU A 232 4.42 14.84 -8.80
CA LEU A 232 3.67 14.55 -10.01
C LEU A 232 2.34 15.33 -10.05
N ARG A 233 1.59 15.34 -8.93
CA ARG A 233 0.35 16.10 -8.81
C ARG A 233 0.57 17.60 -8.99
N LYS A 234 1.64 18.17 -8.42
CA LYS A 234 2.01 19.57 -8.64
C LYS A 234 2.33 19.86 -10.11
N MET A 235 3.03 18.95 -10.79
CA MET A 235 3.34 19.09 -12.23
C MET A 235 2.07 19.07 -13.06
N ALA A 236 1.14 18.16 -12.79
CA ALA A 236 -0.16 18.10 -13.46
C ALA A 236 -0.98 19.38 -13.23
N ALA A 237 -1.06 19.83 -11.98
CA ALA A 237 -1.76 21.08 -11.62
C ALA A 237 -1.17 22.30 -12.34
N ALA A 238 0.14 22.41 -12.40
CA ALA A 238 0.82 23.50 -13.10
C ALA A 238 0.50 23.53 -14.62
N LYS A 239 0.31 22.35 -15.23
CA LYS A 239 -0.06 22.24 -16.65
C LYS A 239 -1.54 22.50 -16.93
N CYS A 240 -2.43 21.95 -16.09
CA CYS A 240 -3.89 22.15 -16.22
C CYS A 240 -4.34 23.53 -15.74
N LYS A 241 -3.52 24.22 -14.92
CA LYS A 241 -3.83 25.53 -14.34
C LYS A 241 -5.17 25.53 -13.60
N GLU A 242 -6.03 26.51 -13.87
CA GLU A 242 -7.32 26.71 -13.21
C GLU A 242 -8.29 25.54 -13.40
N ARG A 243 -8.12 24.74 -14.46
CA ARG A 243 -8.98 23.59 -14.76
C ARG A 243 -8.61 22.31 -13.99
N PHE A 244 -7.53 22.31 -13.23
CA PHE A 244 -7.02 21.08 -12.59
C PHE A 244 -8.05 20.40 -11.69
N GLU A 245 -8.68 21.16 -10.79
CA GLU A 245 -9.66 20.60 -9.84
C GLU A 245 -10.93 20.13 -10.53
N GLU A 246 -11.39 20.84 -11.58
CA GLU A 246 -12.53 20.42 -12.40
C GLU A 246 -12.24 19.14 -13.16
N GLU A 247 -11.09 19.06 -13.83
CA GLU A 247 -10.66 17.87 -14.57
C GLU A 247 -10.44 16.66 -13.65
N LEU A 248 -9.88 16.87 -12.44
CA LEU A 248 -9.71 15.85 -11.42
C LEU A 248 -11.07 15.35 -10.91
N ALA A 249 -12.01 16.27 -10.64
CA ALA A 249 -13.36 15.90 -10.26
C ALA A 249 -14.09 15.13 -11.38
N GLY A 250 -13.86 15.49 -12.64
CA GLY A 250 -14.34 14.76 -13.80
C GLY A 250 -13.77 13.33 -13.88
N PHE A 251 -12.47 13.18 -13.65
CA PHE A 251 -11.82 11.88 -13.57
C PHE A 251 -12.48 11.01 -12.48
N TRP A 252 -12.64 11.52 -11.26
CA TRP A 252 -13.23 10.74 -10.16
C TRP A 252 -14.69 10.35 -10.42
N LYS A 253 -15.46 11.17 -11.13
CA LYS A 253 -16.83 10.79 -11.58
C LYS A 253 -16.83 9.65 -12.59
N SER A 254 -15.74 9.45 -13.33
CA SER A 254 -15.61 8.35 -14.31
C SER A 254 -15.10 7.05 -13.70
N VAL A 255 -14.55 7.10 -12.50
CA VAL A 255 -14.06 5.92 -11.77
C VAL A 255 -15.26 5.21 -11.11
N PRO A 256 -15.42 3.88 -11.29
CA PRO A 256 -16.48 3.12 -10.63
C PRO A 256 -16.43 3.30 -9.10
N SER A 257 -17.60 3.46 -8.46
CA SER A 257 -17.68 3.71 -7.02
C SER A 257 -17.29 2.49 -6.16
N ASP A 258 -17.28 1.31 -6.74
CA ASP A 258 -16.94 0.03 -6.12
C ASP A 258 -15.49 -0.42 -6.41
N ILE A 259 -14.70 0.43 -7.06
CA ILE A 259 -13.30 0.11 -7.35
C ILE A 259 -12.50 -0.04 -6.05
N ASP A 260 -11.57 -0.99 -6.03
CA ASP A 260 -10.60 -1.09 -4.95
C ASP A 260 -9.77 0.19 -4.80
N ALA A 261 -9.57 0.65 -3.57
CA ALA A 261 -8.91 1.92 -3.29
C ALA A 261 -7.47 1.97 -3.84
N ARG A 262 -6.78 0.83 -3.90
CA ARG A 262 -5.41 0.72 -4.43
C ARG A 262 -5.40 0.86 -5.95
N GLU A 263 -6.33 0.20 -6.64
CA GLU A 263 -6.48 0.37 -8.10
C GLU A 263 -6.96 1.79 -8.43
N ALA A 264 -7.81 2.40 -7.60
CA ALA A 264 -8.20 3.80 -7.74
C ALA A 264 -7.00 4.75 -7.66
N ALA A 265 -6.09 4.53 -6.70
CA ALA A 265 -4.85 5.31 -6.56
C ALA A 265 -3.91 5.13 -7.78
N ILE A 266 -3.80 3.91 -8.30
CA ILE A 266 -3.03 3.63 -9.52
C ILE A 266 -3.63 4.37 -10.72
N LYS A 267 -4.96 4.34 -10.89
CA LYS A 267 -5.64 5.06 -11.96
C LYS A 267 -5.49 6.58 -11.85
N GLU A 268 -5.56 7.13 -10.63
CA GLU A 268 -5.26 8.55 -10.44
C GLU A 268 -3.81 8.87 -10.81
N CYS A 269 -2.86 8.01 -10.44
CA CYS A 269 -1.46 8.17 -10.84
C CYS A 269 -1.32 8.18 -12.37
N GLU A 270 -1.97 7.26 -13.08
CA GLU A 270 -1.98 7.19 -14.54
C GLU A 270 -2.60 8.44 -15.17
N TRP A 271 -3.71 8.92 -14.62
CA TRP A 271 -4.32 10.18 -15.05
C TRP A 271 -3.38 11.36 -14.82
N LEU A 272 -2.74 11.46 -13.65
CA LEU A 272 -1.74 12.51 -13.38
C LEU A 272 -0.55 12.44 -14.34
N ILE A 273 -0.05 11.24 -14.66
CA ILE A 273 1.01 11.02 -15.64
C ILE A 273 0.59 11.58 -17.01
N SER A 274 -0.63 11.31 -17.44
CA SER A 274 -1.15 11.81 -18.72
C SER A 274 -1.20 13.34 -18.78
N LYS A 275 -1.50 14.01 -17.65
CA LYS A 275 -1.55 15.46 -17.54
C LYS A 275 -0.18 16.09 -17.34
N ALA A 276 0.63 15.52 -16.47
CA ALA A 276 1.95 16.02 -16.14
C ALA A 276 2.98 15.76 -17.24
N ASN A 277 2.84 14.69 -18.01
CA ASN A 277 3.82 14.19 -18.98
C ASN A 277 5.26 14.30 -18.41
N PRO A 278 5.57 13.54 -17.33
CA PRO A 278 6.87 13.62 -16.67
C PRO A 278 7.99 13.14 -17.60
N PRO A 279 9.25 13.55 -17.35
CA PRO A 279 10.39 13.04 -18.12
C PRO A 279 10.48 11.50 -17.96
N ARG A 280 10.79 10.81 -19.07
CA ARG A 280 10.96 9.36 -19.12
C ARG A 280 12.41 8.99 -19.41
N PRO A 281 12.93 7.92 -18.79
CA PRO A 281 12.30 7.02 -17.81
C PRO A 281 12.17 7.65 -16.42
N ALA A 282 11.16 7.19 -15.67
CA ALA A 282 10.91 7.66 -14.31
C ALA A 282 10.31 6.56 -13.43
N ILE A 283 10.45 6.71 -12.12
CA ILE A 283 9.74 5.93 -11.10
C ILE A 283 8.96 6.92 -10.24
N ILE A 284 7.63 6.78 -10.23
CA ILE A 284 6.77 7.52 -9.31
C ILE A 284 6.61 6.70 -8.04
N VAL A 285 6.83 7.35 -6.89
CA VAL A 285 6.70 6.75 -5.57
C VAL A 285 5.56 7.45 -4.85
N GLY A 286 4.59 6.69 -4.38
CA GLY A 286 3.42 7.18 -3.64
C GLY A 286 3.05 6.30 -2.45
N LEU A 287 2.08 6.77 -1.67
CA LEU A 287 1.56 6.13 -0.48
C LEU A 287 0.05 6.27 -0.48
#